data_3b27b46ea1ec2d4fc360d44dedff2cd3
#
_entry.id   3b27b46ea1ec2d4fc360d44dedff2cd3
#
_cell.length_a   1.000
_cell.length_b   1.000
_cell.length_c   1.000
_cell.angle_alpha   90.00
_cell.angle_beta   90.00
_cell.angle_gamma   90.00
#
_symmetry.space_group_name_H-M   'P 1'
#
loop_
_entity.id
_entity.type
_entity.pdbx_description
1 polymer ?
#
loop_
_entity_poly.entity_id
_entity_poly.type
_entity_poly.pdbx_seq_one_letter_code
_entity_poly.pdbx_strand_id
1 'polypeptide(L)'
;MGLRIYTGGTFDLFHAGHVEFLKKCKQLGEVVVALNTDEFITEYKKKPPVMSYTERLNVLAGCRYVDRVIANTGGADSKPSIKAVMPDIIAIGTDWARKDYFAQMQFDVDWLEANGI
;
A
#
# COMPACT_ATOMS: atom_id res chain seq x y z
N MET A 1 21.53 -7.04 3.97
CA MET A 1 20.25 -7.35 3.34
C MET A 1 19.12 -6.93 4.23
N GLY A 2 18.35 -5.99 3.79
CA GLY A 2 17.24 -5.49 4.59
C GLY A 2 15.95 -6.25 4.34
N LEU A 3 14.96 -5.98 5.17
CA LEU A 3 13.62 -6.48 4.97
C LEU A 3 12.95 -5.67 3.86
N ARG A 4 11.93 -6.25 3.23
CA ARG A 4 11.10 -5.57 2.24
C ARG A 4 9.73 -5.35 2.84
N ILE A 5 9.28 -4.10 2.84
CA ILE A 5 8.03 -3.68 3.44
C ILE A 5 7.04 -3.35 2.32
N TYR A 6 5.86 -3.96 2.37
CA TYR A 6 4.77 -3.67 1.45
C TYR A 6 3.74 -2.82 2.17
N THR A 7 3.25 -1.78 1.52
CA THR A 7 2.08 -1.06 1.98
C THR A 7 1.23 -0.67 0.78
N GLY A 8 -0.06 -0.96 0.86
CA GLY A 8 -1.02 -0.61 -0.18
C GLY A 8 -1.86 0.58 0.25
N GLY A 9 -2.25 1.42 -0.68
CA GLY A 9 -3.09 2.55 -0.34
C GLY A 9 -3.40 3.45 -1.49
N THR A 10 -4.18 4.48 -1.20
CA THR A 10 -4.63 5.49 -2.16
C THR A 10 -3.69 6.68 -2.19
N PHE A 11 -3.24 7.14 -1.03
CA PHE A 11 -2.34 8.28 -0.87
C PHE A 11 -2.81 9.52 -1.63
N ASP A 12 -4.13 9.77 -1.57
CA ASP A 12 -4.72 10.97 -2.15
C ASP A 12 -4.47 12.14 -1.21
N LEU A 13 -4.22 13.33 -1.76
CA LEU A 13 -3.91 14.52 -0.97
C LEU A 13 -2.77 14.25 0.02
N PHE A 14 -1.66 13.78 -0.49
CA PHE A 14 -0.49 13.38 0.30
C PHE A 14 -0.13 14.48 1.32
N HIS A 15 0.03 14.09 2.57
CA HIS A 15 0.28 15.04 3.65
C HIS A 15 1.27 14.49 4.68
N ALA A 16 1.53 15.27 5.74
CA ALA A 16 2.53 14.92 6.75
C ALA A 16 2.28 13.57 7.41
N GLY A 17 1.01 13.17 7.61
CA GLY A 17 0.68 11.87 8.16
C GLY A 17 1.14 10.72 7.28
N HIS A 18 0.99 10.86 5.97
CA HIS A 18 1.51 9.87 5.01
C HIS A 18 3.04 9.78 5.08
N VAL A 19 3.71 10.94 5.14
CA VAL A 19 5.17 10.99 5.21
C VAL A 19 5.65 10.29 6.49
N GLU A 20 5.02 10.58 7.62
CA GLU A 20 5.41 10.00 8.91
C GLU A 20 5.25 8.49 8.91
N PHE A 21 4.15 7.99 8.34
CA PHE A 21 3.91 6.56 8.20
C PHE A 21 5.00 5.91 7.35
N LEU A 22 5.30 6.49 6.19
CA LEU A 22 6.31 5.95 5.28
C LEU A 22 7.71 6.00 5.89
N LYS A 23 8.00 7.04 6.66
CA LYS A 23 9.26 7.15 7.39
C LYS A 23 9.45 5.99 8.35
N LYS A 24 8.40 5.61 9.08
CA LYS A 24 8.43 4.47 9.98
C LYS A 24 8.65 3.17 9.21
N CYS A 25 8.01 3.01 8.07
CA CYS A 25 8.23 1.85 7.20
C CYS A 25 9.69 1.78 6.74
N LYS A 26 10.27 2.91 6.35
CA LYS A 26 11.65 2.96 5.87
C LYS A 26 12.65 2.56 6.95
N GLN A 27 12.34 2.81 8.21
CA GLN A 27 13.18 2.38 9.32
C GLN A 27 13.27 0.86 9.41
N LEU A 28 12.29 0.14 8.86
CA LEU A 28 12.27 -1.32 8.88
C LEU A 28 12.98 -1.94 7.68
N GLY A 29 13.05 -1.24 6.55
CA GLY A 29 13.69 -1.78 5.36
C GLY A 29 13.30 -1.08 4.08
N GLU A 30 13.37 -1.81 2.97
CA GLU A 30 12.96 -1.31 1.65
C GLU A 30 11.44 -1.13 1.60
N VAL A 31 10.98 0.04 1.16
CA VAL A 31 9.56 0.36 1.11
C VAL A 31 9.03 0.27 -0.31
N VAL A 32 8.06 -0.60 -0.53
CA VAL A 32 7.35 -0.75 -1.81
C VAL A 32 5.89 -0.41 -1.59
N VAL A 33 5.39 0.60 -2.29
CA VAL A 33 4.00 1.04 -2.21
C VAL A 33 3.21 0.45 -3.38
N ALA A 34 2.12 -0.24 -3.09
CA ALA A 34 1.16 -0.66 -4.11
C ALA A 34 0.06 0.39 -4.15
N LEU A 35 0.03 1.17 -5.22
CA LEU A 35 -0.84 2.35 -5.32
C LEU A 35 -2.15 1.99 -6.01
N ASN A 36 -3.26 2.31 -5.37
CA ASN A 36 -4.59 2.03 -5.90
C ASN A 36 -4.85 2.83 -7.18
N THR A 37 -5.47 2.17 -8.17
CA THR A 37 -5.84 2.81 -9.43
C THR A 37 -7.04 3.73 -9.24
N ASP A 38 -7.21 4.68 -10.16
CA ASP A 38 -8.37 5.58 -10.12
C ASP A 38 -9.68 4.79 -10.24
N GLU A 39 -9.67 3.76 -11.08
CA GLU A 39 -10.85 2.92 -11.30
C GLU A 39 -11.26 2.20 -10.02
N PHE A 40 -10.31 1.61 -9.31
CA PHE A 40 -10.60 0.92 -8.06
C PHE A 40 -11.11 1.90 -7.00
N ILE A 41 -10.49 3.07 -6.89
CA ILE A 41 -10.91 4.08 -5.90
C ILE A 41 -12.34 4.54 -6.19
N THR A 42 -12.66 4.80 -7.45
CA THR A 42 -13.99 5.22 -7.86
C THR A 42 -15.03 4.15 -7.51
N GLU A 43 -14.71 2.90 -7.79
CA GLU A 43 -15.58 1.77 -7.49
C GLU A 43 -15.80 1.61 -5.99
N TYR A 44 -14.72 1.69 -5.21
CA TYR A 44 -14.74 1.46 -3.76
C TYR A 44 -15.39 2.63 -3.02
N LYS A 45 -15.00 3.87 -3.32
CA LYS A 45 -15.48 5.06 -2.62
C LYS A 45 -16.70 5.71 -3.28
N LYS A 46 -17.09 5.22 -4.45
CA LYS A 46 -18.21 5.76 -5.25
C LYS A 46 -17.95 7.19 -5.72
N LYS A 47 -16.70 7.60 -5.78
CA LYS A 47 -16.28 8.89 -6.32
C LYS A 47 -14.79 8.80 -6.70
N PRO A 48 -14.35 9.59 -7.70
CA PRO A 48 -12.95 9.57 -8.09
C PRO A 48 -12.06 10.19 -7.01
N PRO A 49 -10.76 9.88 -7.01
CA PRO A 49 -9.83 10.55 -6.13
C PRO A 49 -9.67 12.02 -6.55
N VAL A 50 -9.21 12.86 -5.64
CA VAL A 50 -8.91 14.27 -5.94
C VAL A 50 -7.72 14.34 -6.87
N MET A 51 -6.66 13.58 -6.60
CA MET A 51 -5.47 13.50 -7.43
C MET A 51 -5.53 12.26 -8.30
N SER A 52 -5.18 12.40 -9.59
CA SER A 52 -5.12 11.26 -10.51
C SER A 52 -4.04 10.27 -10.08
N TYR A 53 -4.10 9.05 -10.62
CA TYR A 53 -3.06 8.04 -10.39
C TYR A 53 -1.67 8.61 -10.71
N THR A 54 -1.52 9.27 -11.85
CA THR A 54 -0.23 9.82 -12.26
C THR A 54 0.28 10.86 -11.26
N GLU A 55 -0.57 11.73 -10.77
CA GLU A 55 -0.19 12.73 -9.77
C GLU A 55 0.22 12.07 -8.46
N ARG A 56 -0.57 11.11 -8.00
CA ARG A 56 -0.27 10.38 -6.75
C ARG A 56 1.02 9.59 -6.88
N LEU A 57 1.23 8.96 -8.04
CA LEU A 57 2.47 8.23 -8.32
C LEU A 57 3.69 9.17 -8.25
N ASN A 58 3.60 10.34 -8.90
CA ASN A 58 4.72 11.28 -8.92
C ASN A 58 5.06 11.80 -7.53
N VAL A 59 4.07 12.07 -6.70
CA VAL A 59 4.30 12.52 -5.33
C VAL A 59 4.99 11.42 -4.52
N LEU A 60 4.51 10.19 -4.62
CA LEU A 60 5.13 9.08 -3.89
C LEU A 60 6.54 8.78 -4.39
N ALA A 61 6.76 8.83 -5.70
CA ALA A 61 8.09 8.59 -6.26
C ALA A 61 9.08 9.67 -5.83
N GLY A 62 8.61 10.86 -5.50
CA GLY A 62 9.42 11.93 -4.96
C GLY A 62 9.65 11.86 -3.46
N CYS A 63 8.97 10.96 -2.77
CA CYS A 63 9.12 10.83 -1.32
C CYS A 63 10.39 10.04 -1.00
N ARG A 64 11.25 10.61 -0.17
CA ARG A 64 12.54 10.00 0.18
C ARG A 64 12.42 8.66 0.91
N TYR A 65 11.26 8.36 1.46
CA TYR A 65 11.02 7.14 2.23
C TYR A 65 10.41 6.02 1.40
N VAL A 66 10.17 6.24 0.11
CA VAL A 66 9.60 5.26 -0.81
C VAL A 66 10.69 4.79 -1.78
N ASP A 67 10.93 3.49 -1.84
CA ASP A 67 11.94 2.93 -2.75
C ASP A 67 11.33 2.55 -4.09
N ARG A 68 10.08 2.06 -4.09
CA ARG A 68 9.38 1.67 -5.31
C ARG A 68 7.89 1.89 -5.18
N VAL A 69 7.25 2.19 -6.30
CA VAL A 69 5.79 2.27 -6.40
C VAL A 69 5.36 1.32 -7.51
N ILE A 70 4.38 0.47 -7.22
CA ILE A 70 3.75 -0.40 -8.22
C ILE A 70 2.25 -0.13 -8.22
N ALA A 71 1.58 -0.48 -9.32
CA ALA A 71 0.13 -0.38 -9.38
C ALA A 71 -0.49 -1.56 -8.63
N ASN A 72 -1.57 -1.31 -7.87
CA ASN A 72 -2.35 -2.37 -7.28
C ASN A 72 -3.30 -2.90 -8.35
N THR A 73 -2.90 -3.97 -9.04
CA THR A 73 -3.61 -4.50 -10.19
C THR A 73 -4.79 -5.41 -9.82
N GLY A 74 -4.84 -5.88 -8.60
CA GLY A 74 -5.90 -6.77 -8.14
C GLY A 74 -7.12 -6.05 -7.59
N GLY A 75 -7.14 -4.73 -7.57
CA GLY A 75 -8.24 -3.97 -6.98
C GLY A 75 -8.38 -4.27 -5.50
N ALA A 76 -9.55 -4.77 -5.09
CA ALA A 76 -9.82 -5.10 -3.69
C ALA A 76 -8.99 -6.28 -3.20
N ASP A 77 -8.59 -7.19 -4.10
CA ASP A 77 -7.73 -8.31 -3.75
C ASP A 77 -6.27 -7.90 -3.86
N SER A 78 -5.60 -7.79 -2.73
CA SER A 78 -4.20 -7.36 -2.68
C SER A 78 -3.21 -8.48 -2.97
N LYS A 79 -3.65 -9.73 -3.02
CA LYS A 79 -2.74 -10.87 -3.21
C LYS A 79 -1.86 -10.77 -4.45
N PRO A 80 -2.38 -10.38 -5.64
CA PRO A 80 -1.49 -10.26 -6.81
C PRO A 80 -0.34 -9.29 -6.61
N SER A 81 -0.62 -8.12 -6.01
CA SER A 81 0.43 -7.12 -5.75
C SER A 81 1.42 -7.61 -4.69
N ILE A 82 0.93 -8.24 -3.64
CA ILE A 82 1.77 -8.77 -2.57
C ILE A 82 2.70 -9.86 -3.13
N LYS A 83 2.16 -10.76 -3.95
CA LYS A 83 2.97 -11.82 -4.57
C LYS A 83 4.03 -11.24 -5.49
N ALA A 84 3.71 -10.18 -6.23
CA ALA A 84 4.66 -9.53 -7.12
C ALA A 84 5.82 -8.89 -6.36
N VAL A 85 5.56 -8.37 -5.17
CA VAL A 85 6.57 -7.72 -4.33
C VAL A 85 7.38 -8.71 -3.52
N MET A 86 6.76 -9.80 -3.08
CA MET A 86 7.37 -10.79 -2.18
C MET A 86 7.94 -10.11 -0.92
N PRO A 87 7.08 -9.44 -0.13
CA PRO A 87 7.56 -8.71 1.03
C PRO A 87 7.82 -9.62 2.22
N ASP A 88 8.59 -9.09 3.16
CA ASP A 88 8.77 -9.73 4.48
C ASP A 88 7.70 -9.24 5.45
N ILE A 89 7.25 -8.01 5.30
CA ILE A 89 6.31 -7.35 6.21
C ILE A 89 5.27 -6.59 5.40
N ILE A 90 4.01 -6.64 5.84
CA ILE A 90 2.96 -5.75 5.36
C ILE A 90 2.70 -4.72 6.44
N ALA A 91 2.82 -3.45 6.08
CA ALA A 91 2.58 -2.34 7.01
C ALA A 91 1.24 -1.69 6.70
N ILE A 92 0.49 -1.38 7.74
CA ILE A 92 -0.80 -0.70 7.60
C ILE A 92 -0.85 0.49 8.58
N GLY A 93 -1.65 1.49 8.20
CA GLY A 93 -1.85 2.63 9.10
C GLY A 93 -2.77 2.29 10.27
N THR A 94 -2.80 3.18 11.26
CA THR A 94 -3.62 2.99 12.46
C THR A 94 -5.11 2.82 12.14
N ASP A 95 -5.58 3.51 11.10
CA ASP A 95 -6.99 3.40 10.69
C ASP A 95 -7.37 1.97 10.33
N TRP A 96 -6.46 1.23 9.68
CA TRP A 96 -6.70 -0.16 9.29
C TRP A 96 -6.75 -1.07 10.52
N ALA A 97 -6.03 -0.75 11.59
CA ALA A 97 -6.08 -1.54 12.82
C ALA A 97 -7.46 -1.51 13.48
N ARG A 98 -8.27 -0.50 13.18
CA ARG A 98 -9.63 -0.33 13.70
C ARG A 98 -10.69 -0.91 12.77
N LYS A 99 -10.30 -1.41 11.60
CA LYS A 99 -11.19 -1.99 10.59
C LYS A 99 -10.77 -3.44 10.35
N ASP A 100 -11.64 -4.19 9.69
CA ASP A 100 -11.29 -5.54 9.30
C ASP A 100 -10.41 -5.48 8.06
N TYR A 101 -9.11 -5.30 8.28
CA TYR A 101 -8.12 -5.22 7.21
C TYR A 101 -8.13 -6.47 6.35
N PHE A 102 -8.22 -7.64 6.97
CA PHE A 102 -8.15 -8.89 6.22
C PHE A 102 -9.35 -9.08 5.30
N ALA A 103 -10.55 -8.71 5.73
CA ALA A 103 -11.74 -8.76 4.88
C ALA A 103 -11.59 -7.78 3.72
N GLN A 104 -11.08 -6.58 3.98
CA GLN A 104 -10.88 -5.56 2.96
C GLN A 104 -9.86 -6.01 1.90
N MET A 105 -8.79 -6.66 2.31
CA MET A 105 -7.69 -7.06 1.44
C MET A 105 -7.84 -8.46 0.86
N GLN A 106 -8.85 -9.19 1.30
CA GLN A 106 -9.19 -10.53 0.81
C GLN A 106 -8.11 -11.58 1.05
N PHE A 107 -7.41 -11.47 2.18
CA PHE A 107 -6.50 -12.52 2.66
C PHE A 107 -6.56 -12.58 4.18
N ASP A 108 -5.96 -13.61 4.77
CA ASP A 108 -5.94 -13.81 6.22
C ASP A 108 -4.54 -14.16 6.72
N VAL A 109 -4.44 -14.38 8.02
CA VAL A 109 -3.17 -14.72 8.67
C VAL A 109 -2.60 -16.02 8.11
N ASP A 110 -3.45 -17.01 7.85
CA ASP A 110 -3.00 -18.29 7.31
C ASP A 110 -2.33 -18.11 5.94
N TRP A 111 -2.94 -17.27 5.09
CA TRP A 111 -2.35 -16.96 3.79
C TRP A 111 -0.98 -16.28 3.92
N LEU A 112 -0.87 -15.33 4.86
CA LEU A 112 0.40 -14.64 5.12
C LEU A 112 1.48 -15.65 5.56
N GLU A 113 1.16 -16.49 6.52
CA GLU A 113 2.10 -17.51 7.00
C GLU A 113 2.53 -18.46 5.90
N ALA A 114 1.59 -18.90 5.07
CA ALA A 114 1.88 -19.78 3.95
C ALA A 114 2.81 -19.15 2.92
N ASN A 115 2.85 -17.82 2.85
CA ASN A 115 3.71 -17.07 1.91
C ASN A 115 4.94 -16.44 2.59
N GLY A 116 5.19 -16.75 3.86
CA GLY A 116 6.39 -16.29 4.56
C GLY A 116 6.36 -14.82 4.96
N ILE A 117 5.17 -14.27 5.18
CA ILE A 117 5.00 -12.84 5.49
C ILE A 117 4.60 -12.63 6.94
#